data_983363d2ad22cfa85bc586d2ea6a3e45
#
_entry.id   983363d2ad22cfa85bc586d2ea6a3e45
#
_cell.length_a   1.000
_cell.length_b   1.000
_cell.length_c   1.000
_cell.angle_alpha   90.00
_cell.angle_beta   90.00
_cell.angle_gamma   90.00
#
_symmetry.space_group_name_H-M   'P 1'
#
loop_
_entity.id
_entity.type
_entity.pdbx_description
1 polymer ?
#
loop_
_entity_poly.entity_id
_entity_poly.type
_entity_poly.pdbx_seq_one_letter_code
_entity_poly.pdbx_strand_id
1 'polypeptide(L)'
;FLRRINSESKIYLEQTNLNLSNISAIKVNPDEMRCLTNTSNIDGIKILQKKGIDNVILTDKQNISLLSENKIYSITLPDIVLNDTTGIGDIFSSAFCCTMLKEKDVLWALSFAGGAAQAALESGQIGLEKIPSKGAIESNAYYFYNTIKFKEI
;
A
#
# COMPACT_ATOMS: atom_id res chain seq x y z
N PHE A 1 -2.74 11.58 0.56
CA PHE A 1 -2.04 10.32 0.82
C PHE A 1 -0.94 10.54 1.85
N LEU A 2 -1.05 9.90 3.00
CA LEU A 2 -0.06 10.02 4.07
C LEU A 2 0.99 8.92 3.89
N ARG A 3 2.25 9.28 3.74
CA ARG A 3 3.27 8.35 3.25
C ARG A 3 4.35 7.99 4.25
N ARG A 4 4.83 8.70 5.10
CA ARG A 4 5.88 8.33 6.07
C ARG A 4 5.47 8.76 7.47
N ILE A 5 5.39 7.79 8.35
CA ILE A 5 5.07 8.04 9.74
C ILE A 5 6.19 7.45 10.58
N ASN A 6 6.89 8.31 11.29
CA ASN A 6 7.87 7.95 12.31
C ASN A 6 7.33 8.33 13.70
N SER A 7 8.10 8.07 14.74
CA SER A 7 7.74 8.42 16.12
C SER A 7 7.45 9.91 16.31
N GLU A 8 8.17 10.77 15.61
CA GLU A 8 7.96 12.23 15.66
C GLU A 8 6.66 12.63 14.98
N SER A 9 6.35 12.01 13.83
CA SER A 9 5.08 12.20 13.13
C SER A 9 3.89 11.77 13.97
N LYS A 10 4.02 10.69 14.76
CA LYS A 10 2.98 10.25 15.70
C LYS A 10 2.68 11.32 16.74
N ILE A 11 3.71 11.87 17.39
CA ILE A 11 3.57 12.94 18.39
C ILE A 11 2.87 14.14 17.76
N TYR A 12 3.26 14.54 16.57
CA TYR A 12 2.64 15.64 15.84
C TYR A 12 1.17 15.36 15.54
N LEU A 13 0.84 14.17 15.06
CA LEU A 13 -0.54 13.76 14.77
C LEU A 13 -1.44 13.74 16.03
N GLU A 14 -0.90 13.27 17.14
CA GLU A 14 -1.60 13.25 18.43
C GLU A 14 -1.83 14.67 18.98
N GLN A 15 -0.84 15.56 18.84
CA GLN A 15 -0.92 16.94 19.35
C GLN A 15 -1.78 17.86 18.49
N THR A 16 -1.84 17.62 17.19
CA THR A 16 -2.57 18.50 16.26
C THR A 16 -4.02 18.12 16.05
N ASN A 17 -4.52 17.05 16.67
CA ASN A 17 -5.89 16.54 16.46
C ASN A 17 -6.23 16.44 14.95
N LEU A 18 -5.28 16.01 14.13
CA LEU A 18 -5.48 15.88 12.70
C LEU A 18 -6.69 15.00 12.41
N ASN A 19 -7.69 15.61 11.80
CA ASN A 19 -8.87 14.89 11.35
C ASN A 19 -8.46 14.00 10.14
N LEU A 20 -8.36 12.71 10.37
CA LEU A 20 -8.00 11.72 9.35
C LEU A 20 -9.14 11.41 8.38
N SER A 21 -10.36 11.93 8.63
CA SER A 21 -11.54 11.69 7.78
C SER A 21 -11.42 12.27 6.37
N ASN A 22 -10.46 13.15 6.13
CA ASN A 22 -10.20 13.72 4.79
C ASN A 22 -9.10 12.96 4.03
N ILE A 23 -8.62 11.84 4.58
CA ILE A 23 -7.61 11.01 3.94
C ILE A 23 -8.29 9.85 3.23
N SER A 24 -8.31 9.87 1.90
CA SER A 24 -8.93 8.80 1.10
C SER A 24 -8.14 7.50 1.15
N ALA A 25 -6.82 7.55 1.31
CA ALA A 25 -6.00 6.36 1.41
C ALA A 25 -4.73 6.60 2.26
N ILE A 26 -4.35 5.58 3.00
CA ILE A 26 -3.06 5.53 3.71
C ILE A 26 -2.36 4.20 3.41
N LYS A 27 -1.06 4.26 3.16
CA LYS A 27 -0.21 3.08 3.06
C LYS A 27 0.78 3.10 4.21
N VAL A 28 0.85 2.01 4.94
CA VAL A 28 1.74 1.82 6.08
C VAL A 28 2.45 0.47 6.03
N ASN A 29 3.61 0.39 6.63
CA ASN A 29 4.28 -0.86 6.99
C ASN A 29 3.95 -1.23 8.47
N PRO A 30 4.38 -2.43 8.97
CA PRO A 30 4.09 -2.84 10.35
C PRO A 30 4.60 -1.87 11.42
N ASP A 31 5.76 -1.23 11.22
CA ASP A 31 6.33 -0.29 12.19
C ASP A 31 5.56 1.04 12.20
N GLU A 32 5.23 1.57 11.03
CA GLU A 32 4.36 2.74 10.88
C GLU A 32 2.97 2.48 11.46
N MET A 33 2.40 1.29 11.22
CA MET A 33 1.13 0.87 11.79
C MET A 33 1.18 0.85 13.32
N ARG A 34 2.25 0.30 13.90
CA ARG A 34 2.45 0.27 15.35
C ARG A 34 2.54 1.68 15.94
N CYS A 35 3.20 2.61 15.26
CA CYS A 35 3.25 4.00 15.68
C CYS A 35 1.86 4.66 15.72
N LEU A 36 0.98 4.34 14.77
CA LEU A 36 -0.35 4.97 14.66
C LEU A 36 -1.42 4.32 15.53
N THR A 37 -1.32 3.02 15.79
CA THR A 37 -2.43 2.22 16.34
C THR A 37 -2.03 1.37 17.54
N ASN A 38 -0.76 1.37 17.93
CA ASN A 38 -0.16 0.47 18.92
C ASN A 38 -0.24 -1.03 18.56
N THR A 39 -0.56 -1.35 17.30
CA THR A 39 -0.57 -2.72 16.77
C THR A 39 0.05 -2.75 15.37
N SER A 40 0.66 -3.86 14.98
CA SER A 40 1.38 -3.99 13.70
C SER A 40 0.68 -4.93 12.71
N ASN A 41 -0.54 -5.33 13.01
CA ASN A 41 -1.29 -6.34 12.26
C ASN A 41 -2.58 -5.79 11.64
N ILE A 42 -3.41 -6.70 11.15
CA ILE A 42 -4.70 -6.39 10.51
C ILE A 42 -5.68 -5.61 11.41
N ASP A 43 -5.56 -5.70 12.73
CA ASP A 43 -6.41 -4.94 13.64
C ASP A 43 -6.09 -3.44 13.59
N GLY A 44 -4.83 -3.10 13.32
CA GLY A 44 -4.41 -1.71 13.06
C GLY A 44 -5.11 -1.11 11.85
N ILE A 45 -5.31 -1.89 10.79
CA ILE A 45 -6.06 -1.46 9.60
C ILE A 45 -7.49 -1.03 9.98
N LYS A 46 -8.17 -1.83 10.80
CA LYS A 46 -9.53 -1.52 11.28
C LYS A 46 -9.57 -0.27 12.17
N ILE A 47 -8.54 -0.07 12.99
CA ILE A 47 -8.44 1.14 13.82
C ILE A 47 -8.31 2.39 12.95
N LEU A 48 -7.47 2.36 11.92
CA LEU A 48 -7.30 3.49 11.00
C LEU A 48 -8.57 3.77 10.19
N GLN A 49 -9.28 2.73 9.73
CA GLN A 49 -10.56 2.91 9.05
C GLN A 49 -11.61 3.57 9.97
N LYS A 50 -11.69 3.15 11.24
CA LYS A 50 -12.59 3.77 12.22
C LYS A 50 -12.26 5.24 12.51
N LYS A 51 -11.03 5.68 12.23
CA LYS A 51 -10.65 7.10 12.29
C LYS A 51 -11.05 7.89 11.04
N GLY A 52 -11.75 7.27 10.09
CA GLY A 52 -12.33 7.92 8.91
C GLY A 52 -11.50 7.81 7.63
N ILE A 53 -10.54 6.88 7.56
CA ILE A 53 -9.76 6.63 6.35
C ILE A 53 -10.46 5.56 5.51
N ASP A 54 -10.83 5.89 4.27
CA ASP A 54 -11.60 4.98 3.41
C ASP A 54 -10.82 3.73 3.01
N ASN A 55 -9.54 3.90 2.65
CA ASN A 55 -8.69 2.83 2.14
C ASN A 55 -7.42 2.74 2.98
N VAL A 56 -7.21 1.62 3.67
CA VAL A 56 -6.02 1.39 4.49
C VAL A 56 -5.21 0.24 3.92
N ILE A 57 -3.97 0.52 3.52
CA ILE A 57 -3.06 -0.45 2.92
C ILE A 57 -1.94 -0.77 3.91
N LEU A 58 -1.79 -2.05 4.24
CA LEU A 58 -0.67 -2.58 5.00
C LEU A 58 0.25 -3.37 4.05
N THR A 59 1.50 -2.94 3.96
CA THR A 59 2.54 -3.65 3.21
C THR A 59 3.49 -4.33 4.19
N ASP A 60 3.40 -5.65 4.31
CA ASP A 60 4.26 -6.46 5.17
C ASP A 60 5.06 -7.45 4.32
N LYS A 61 6.31 -7.12 4.05
CA LYS A 61 7.19 -7.86 3.14
C LYS A 61 6.50 -8.09 1.79
N GLN A 62 6.24 -9.35 1.42
CA GLN A 62 5.55 -9.72 0.18
C GLN A 62 4.02 -9.59 0.28
N ASN A 63 3.47 -9.53 1.50
CA ASN A 63 2.02 -9.50 1.69
C ASN A 63 1.53 -8.06 1.69
N ILE A 64 0.53 -7.79 0.88
CA ILE A 64 -0.13 -6.49 0.81
C ILE A 64 -1.61 -6.71 1.09
N SER A 65 -2.12 -6.02 2.10
CA SER A 65 -3.52 -6.07 2.50
C SER A 65 -4.15 -4.68 2.38
N LEU A 66 -5.31 -4.62 1.75
CA LEU A 66 -6.11 -3.40 1.61
C LEU A 66 -7.45 -3.60 2.31
N LEU A 67 -7.78 -2.74 3.24
CA LEU A 67 -9.13 -2.62 3.76
C LEU A 67 -9.86 -1.51 3.01
N SER A 68 -10.96 -1.87 2.37
CA SER A 68 -11.89 -0.99 1.69
C SER A 68 -13.31 -1.52 1.85
N GLU A 69 -14.28 -0.67 2.13
CA GLU A 69 -15.72 -1.03 2.24
C GLU A 69 -16.00 -2.27 3.12
N ASN A 70 -15.34 -2.39 4.29
CA ASN A 70 -15.46 -3.53 5.21
C ASN A 70 -14.97 -4.88 4.65
N LYS A 71 -14.17 -4.87 3.60
CA LYS A 71 -13.52 -6.05 3.05
C LYS A 71 -12.01 -5.88 3.07
N ILE A 72 -11.32 -6.94 3.44
CA ILE A 72 -9.86 -7.00 3.34
C ILE A 72 -9.51 -7.78 2.08
N TYR A 73 -8.84 -7.10 1.16
CA TYR A 73 -8.28 -7.68 -0.05
C TYR A 73 -6.80 -7.92 0.14
N SER A 74 -6.29 -9.02 -0.37
CA SER A 74 -4.88 -9.37 -0.21
C SER A 74 -4.27 -9.87 -1.51
N ILE A 75 -3.06 -9.39 -1.78
CA ILE A 75 -2.17 -9.90 -2.81
C ILE A 75 -0.83 -10.28 -2.17
N THR A 76 -0.12 -11.22 -2.77
CA THR A 76 1.21 -11.63 -2.32
C THR A 76 2.17 -11.52 -3.49
N LEU A 77 3.20 -10.71 -3.34
CA LEU A 77 4.29 -10.62 -4.31
C LEU A 77 5.10 -11.92 -4.30
N PRO A 78 5.67 -12.34 -5.43
CA PRO A 78 6.56 -13.50 -5.47
C PRO A 78 7.80 -13.28 -4.60
N ASP A 79 8.42 -14.37 -4.20
CA ASP A 79 9.69 -14.33 -3.46
C ASP A 79 10.82 -13.97 -4.44
N ILE A 80 11.26 -12.73 -4.38
CA ILE A 80 12.33 -12.19 -5.23
C ILE A 80 13.55 -11.99 -4.35
N VAL A 81 14.69 -12.54 -4.76
CA VAL A 81 15.96 -12.27 -4.08
C VAL A 81 16.31 -10.79 -4.25
N LEU A 82 16.22 -10.03 -3.17
CA LEU A 82 16.33 -8.58 -3.19
C LEU A 82 17.74 -8.14 -2.83
N ASN A 83 18.34 -7.34 -3.71
CA ASN A 83 19.56 -6.61 -3.41
C ASN A 83 19.27 -5.23 -2.84
N ASP A 84 18.17 -4.59 -3.28
CA ASP A 84 17.76 -3.26 -2.84
C ASP A 84 16.23 -3.09 -2.94
N THR A 85 15.61 -2.74 -1.81
CA THR A 85 14.16 -2.46 -1.72
C THR A 85 13.84 -0.97 -1.64
N THR A 86 14.86 -0.10 -1.72
CA THR A 86 14.70 1.35 -1.61
C THR A 86 13.76 1.86 -2.71
N GLY A 87 12.77 2.67 -2.33
CA GLY A 87 11.83 3.29 -3.25
C GLY A 87 10.66 2.41 -3.71
N ILE A 88 10.63 1.11 -3.40
CA ILE A 88 9.52 0.22 -3.80
C ILE A 88 8.18 0.69 -3.20
N GLY A 89 8.18 1.11 -1.94
CA GLY A 89 6.99 1.68 -1.31
C GLY A 89 6.49 2.95 -2.00
N ASP A 90 7.39 3.72 -2.60
CA ASP A 90 7.10 4.94 -3.33
C ASP A 90 6.49 4.65 -4.70
N ILE A 91 7.07 3.68 -5.39
CA ILE A 91 6.56 3.17 -6.67
C ILE A 91 5.15 2.61 -6.47
N PHE A 92 4.96 1.77 -5.45
CA PHE A 92 3.64 1.25 -5.09
C PHE A 92 2.63 2.36 -4.83
N SER A 93 2.96 3.31 -3.94
CA SER A 93 2.06 4.39 -3.54
C SER A 93 1.69 5.29 -4.72
N SER A 94 2.67 5.62 -5.57
CA SER A 94 2.45 6.44 -6.75
C SER A 94 1.55 5.74 -7.78
N ALA A 95 1.80 4.45 -8.03
CA ALA A 95 1.00 3.65 -8.94
C ALA A 95 -0.45 3.52 -8.43
N PHE A 96 -0.64 3.25 -7.13
CA PHE A 96 -1.97 3.19 -6.51
C PHE A 96 -2.73 4.51 -6.68
N CYS A 97 -2.12 5.64 -6.30
CA CYS A 97 -2.75 6.95 -6.41
C CYS A 97 -3.11 7.32 -7.85
N CYS A 98 -2.17 7.14 -8.78
CA CYS A 98 -2.42 7.46 -10.19
C CYS A 98 -3.58 6.63 -10.76
N THR A 99 -3.66 5.35 -10.40
CA THR A 99 -4.72 4.47 -10.89
C THR A 99 -6.07 4.83 -10.26
N MET A 100 -6.12 5.08 -8.95
CA MET A 100 -7.34 5.53 -8.28
C MET A 100 -7.90 6.84 -8.86
N LEU A 101 -7.05 7.77 -9.24
CA LEU A 101 -7.48 9.03 -9.84
C LEU A 101 -8.08 8.84 -11.25
N LYS A 102 -7.59 7.87 -12.01
CA LYS A 102 -8.02 7.60 -13.39
C LYS A 102 -9.22 6.67 -13.46
N GLU A 103 -9.12 5.53 -12.81
CA GLU A 103 -10.03 4.39 -13.01
C GLU A 103 -11.11 4.32 -11.91
N LYS A 104 -10.85 4.87 -10.74
CA LYS A 104 -11.73 4.80 -9.54
C LYS A 104 -12.09 3.37 -9.11
N ASP A 105 -11.27 2.40 -9.49
CA ASP A 105 -11.38 0.99 -9.14
C ASP A 105 -10.26 0.64 -8.15
N VAL A 106 -10.63 0.42 -6.90
CA VAL A 106 -9.68 0.16 -5.82
C VAL A 106 -8.95 -1.18 -5.98
N LEU A 107 -9.61 -2.19 -6.56
CA LEU A 107 -9.01 -3.50 -6.77
C LEU A 107 -8.02 -3.47 -7.92
N TRP A 108 -8.37 -2.74 -8.99
CA TRP A 108 -7.43 -2.50 -10.07
C TRP A 108 -6.25 -1.66 -9.61
N ALA A 109 -6.49 -0.63 -8.78
CA ALA A 109 -5.41 0.19 -8.21
C ALA A 109 -4.47 -0.62 -7.32
N LEU A 110 -4.99 -1.53 -6.48
CA LEU A 110 -4.19 -2.44 -5.67
C LEU A 110 -3.34 -3.37 -6.56
N SER A 111 -3.96 -3.95 -7.58
CA SER A 111 -3.31 -4.88 -8.50
C SER A 111 -2.23 -4.19 -9.33
N PHE A 112 -2.52 -2.98 -9.82
CA PHE A 112 -1.58 -2.19 -10.59
C PHE A 112 -0.38 -1.73 -9.73
N ALA A 113 -0.63 -1.32 -8.50
CA ALA A 113 0.42 -0.96 -7.55
C ALA A 113 1.30 -2.17 -7.16
N GLY A 114 0.68 -3.33 -6.95
CA GLY A 114 1.41 -4.60 -6.73
C GLY A 114 2.25 -4.98 -7.95
N GLY A 115 1.69 -4.86 -9.14
CA GLY A 115 2.39 -5.08 -10.41
C GLY A 115 3.59 -4.14 -10.60
N ALA A 116 3.44 -2.88 -10.23
CA ALA A 116 4.52 -1.89 -10.28
C ALA A 116 5.65 -2.23 -9.29
N ALA A 117 5.29 -2.60 -8.06
CA ALA A 117 6.25 -3.02 -7.06
C ALA A 117 7.02 -4.27 -7.50
N GLN A 118 6.33 -5.28 -8.02
CA GLN A 118 6.96 -6.51 -8.54
C GLN A 118 7.90 -6.21 -9.70
N ALA A 119 7.45 -5.48 -10.71
CA ALA A 119 8.27 -5.15 -11.87
C ALA A 119 9.53 -4.35 -11.50
N ALA A 120 9.40 -3.44 -10.52
CA ALA A 120 10.53 -2.69 -10.00
C ALA A 120 11.55 -3.58 -9.26
N LEU A 121 11.08 -4.55 -8.49
CA LEU A 121 11.92 -5.53 -7.80
C LEU A 121 12.65 -6.45 -8.79
N GLU A 122 11.93 -6.94 -9.81
CA GLU A 122 12.45 -7.82 -10.84
C GLU A 122 13.49 -7.12 -11.74
N SER A 123 13.42 -5.81 -11.89
CA SER A 123 14.36 -5.04 -12.73
C SER A 123 15.81 -5.12 -12.25
N GLY A 124 16.02 -5.31 -10.93
CA GLY A 124 17.36 -5.28 -10.32
C GLY A 124 18.06 -3.92 -10.41
N GLN A 125 17.38 -2.88 -10.90
CA GLN A 125 17.92 -1.54 -11.09
C GLN A 125 17.87 -0.73 -9.78
N ILE A 126 18.56 0.42 -9.75
CA ILE A 126 18.61 1.34 -8.63
C ILE A 126 18.10 2.73 -9.04
N GLY A 127 17.66 3.52 -8.06
CA GLY A 127 17.24 4.90 -8.31
C GLY A 127 16.05 4.99 -9.29
N LEU A 128 16.10 5.96 -10.19
CA LEU A 128 15.03 6.21 -11.16
C LEU A 128 14.90 5.11 -12.24
N GLU A 129 15.96 4.40 -12.52
CA GLU A 129 15.95 3.29 -13.48
C GLU A 129 15.11 2.09 -13.01
N LYS A 130 14.81 2.05 -11.71
CA LYS A 130 13.90 1.05 -11.10
C LYS A 130 12.43 1.26 -11.51
N ILE A 131 12.05 2.45 -12.00
CA ILE A 131 10.67 2.75 -12.37
C ILE A 131 10.27 1.90 -13.58
N PRO A 132 9.29 1.00 -13.43
CA PRO A 132 8.94 0.06 -14.48
C PRO A 132 8.14 0.73 -15.62
N SER A 133 8.22 0.15 -16.81
CA SER A 133 7.37 0.54 -17.92
C SER A 133 5.91 0.12 -17.66
N LYS A 134 4.96 0.84 -18.28
CA LYS A 134 3.53 0.53 -18.15
C LYS A 134 3.21 -0.92 -18.53
N GLY A 135 3.79 -1.42 -19.61
CA GLY A 135 3.57 -2.80 -20.05
C GLY A 135 4.04 -3.86 -19.06
N ALA A 136 5.19 -3.63 -18.40
CA ALA A 136 5.68 -4.52 -17.36
C ALA A 136 4.75 -4.52 -16.14
N ILE A 137 4.23 -3.35 -15.77
CA ILE A 137 3.25 -3.22 -14.68
C ILE A 137 1.96 -3.98 -15.01
N GLU A 138 1.39 -3.74 -16.20
CA GLU A 138 0.10 -4.33 -16.61
C GLU A 138 0.16 -5.85 -16.65
N SER A 139 1.24 -6.44 -17.11
CA SER A 139 1.43 -7.89 -17.13
C SER A 139 1.26 -8.50 -15.74
N ASN A 140 1.93 -7.93 -14.73
CA ASN A 140 1.83 -8.38 -13.35
C ASN A 140 0.47 -8.02 -12.72
N ALA A 141 -0.08 -6.84 -13.04
CA ALA A 141 -1.35 -6.37 -12.51
C ALA A 141 -2.52 -7.28 -12.87
N TYR A 142 -2.58 -7.77 -14.11
CA TYR A 142 -3.60 -8.73 -14.54
C TYR A 142 -3.55 -10.03 -13.74
N TYR A 143 -2.36 -10.54 -13.43
CA TYR A 143 -2.22 -11.69 -12.56
C TYR A 143 -2.79 -11.42 -11.17
N PHE A 144 -2.42 -10.31 -10.53
CA PHE A 144 -2.92 -9.97 -9.20
C PHE A 144 -4.43 -9.76 -9.20
N TYR A 145 -4.97 -9.04 -10.18
CA TYR A 145 -6.40 -8.79 -10.26
C TYR A 145 -7.24 -10.08 -10.32
N ASN A 146 -6.75 -11.09 -11.03
CA ASN A 146 -7.40 -12.40 -11.15
C ASN A 146 -7.17 -13.33 -9.95
N THR A 147 -6.19 -13.03 -9.10
CA THR A 147 -5.81 -13.88 -7.95
C THR A 147 -6.04 -13.22 -6.60
N ILE A 148 -6.62 -12.02 -6.58
CA ILE A 148 -6.96 -11.30 -5.35
C ILE A 148 -7.81 -12.19 -4.44
N LYS A 149 -7.39 -12.28 -3.17
CA LYS A 149 -8.15 -12.93 -2.11
C LYS A 149 -8.87 -11.87 -1.32
N PHE A 150 -10.08 -12.17 -0.86
CA PHE A 150 -10.79 -11.25 0.02
C PHE A 150 -11.39 -11.97 1.22
N LYS A 151 -11.61 -11.20 2.30
CA LYS A 151 -12.27 -11.63 3.54
C LYS A 151 -13.15 -10.50 4.02
N GLU A 152 -14.40 -10.80 4.32
CA GLU A 152 -15.31 -9.87 5.02
C GLU A 152 -14.94 -9.75 6.50
N ILE A 153 -15.13 -8.58 7.06
CA ILE A 153 -14.83 -8.27 8.47
C ILE A 153 -16.06 -7.75 9.22
#